data_241eb8447dcf186569c848707b7eb993
#
_entry.id   241eb8447dcf186569c848707b7eb993
#
_cell.length_a   1.000
_cell.length_b   1.000
_cell.length_c   1.000
_cell.angle_alpha   90.00
_cell.angle_beta   90.00
_cell.angle_gamma   90.00
#
_symmetry.space_group_name_H-M   'P 1'
#
loop_
_entity.id
_entity.type
_entity.pdbx_description
1 polymer ?
#
loop_
_entity_poly.entity_id
_entity_poly.type
_entity_poly.pdbx_seq_one_letter_code
_entity_poly.pdbx_strand_id
1 'polypeptide(L)'
;MQNFTDIESLKAKRILILGIGKTGASMVRFCISKNLKFEIADSGDNPSELNYVRENFPETKIYRGPFSRLNLEEIDIIFKSPGIPSDDPLFSRCRKSNICLITEMDLFLAEIHSPLVAITGSNGKSTVTSLVGNIAEVEGLKVAVGGN
;
A
#
# COMPACT_ATOMS: atom_id res chain seq x y z
N MET A 1 -16.25 4.31 -5.88
CA MET A 1 -14.84 4.32 -5.47
C MET A 1 -14.45 5.78 -5.30
N GLN A 2 -14.09 6.21 -4.11
CA GLN A 2 -13.47 7.53 -3.97
C GLN A 2 -12.08 7.43 -4.59
N ASN A 3 -11.85 8.19 -5.66
CA ASN A 3 -10.53 8.27 -6.29
C ASN A 3 -9.60 8.98 -5.31
N PHE A 4 -8.66 8.25 -4.74
CA PHE A 4 -7.55 8.83 -4.03
C PHE A 4 -6.62 9.48 -5.06
N THR A 5 -6.47 10.80 -4.98
CA THR A 5 -5.69 11.57 -5.96
C THR A 5 -4.71 12.55 -5.32
N ASP A 6 -4.75 12.70 -3.98
CA ASP A 6 -3.94 13.71 -3.30
C ASP A 6 -3.36 13.19 -1.98
N ILE A 7 -2.03 13.11 -1.94
CA ILE A 7 -1.27 12.68 -0.76
C ILE A 7 -1.34 13.67 0.38
N GLU A 8 -1.44 14.97 0.11
CA GLU A 8 -1.55 15.97 1.16
C GLU A 8 -2.82 15.78 2.00
N SER A 9 -3.91 15.29 1.38
CA SER A 9 -5.14 14.98 2.08
C SER A 9 -5.00 13.88 3.14
N LEU A 10 -3.96 13.03 3.04
CA LEU A 10 -3.67 11.97 4.01
C LEU A 10 -3.17 12.50 5.36
N LYS A 11 -2.60 13.70 5.42
CA LYS A 11 -2.04 14.27 6.66
C LYS A 11 -3.07 14.45 7.76
N ALA A 12 -4.32 14.69 7.38
CA ALA A 12 -5.44 14.87 8.30
C ALA A 12 -6.18 13.55 8.61
N LYS A 13 -5.74 12.43 8.06
CA LYS A 13 -6.42 11.14 8.15
C LYS A 13 -5.76 10.19 9.13
N ARG A 14 -6.57 9.35 9.77
CA ARG A 14 -6.11 8.22 10.58
C ARG A 14 -5.98 7.00 9.69
N ILE A 15 -4.72 6.62 9.45
CA ILE A 15 -4.34 5.59 8.49
C ILE A 15 -4.08 4.30 9.25
N LEU A 16 -4.68 3.20 8.79
CA LEU A 16 -4.38 1.85 9.26
C LEU A 16 -3.70 1.07 8.12
N ILE A 17 -2.46 0.63 8.35
CA ILE A 17 -1.77 -0.28 7.43
C ILE A 17 -2.16 -1.71 7.79
N LEU A 18 -2.77 -2.43 6.84
CA LEU A 18 -3.29 -3.77 7.02
C LEU A 18 -2.36 -4.81 6.38
N GLY A 19 -1.69 -5.59 7.23
CA GLY A 19 -0.67 -6.56 6.85
C GLY A 19 0.73 -5.93 6.73
N ILE A 20 1.70 -6.43 7.51
CA ILE A 20 3.08 -5.90 7.59
C ILE A 20 4.10 -6.80 6.87
N GLY A 21 3.71 -7.51 5.82
CA GLY A 21 4.65 -8.17 4.92
C GLY A 21 5.48 -7.15 4.11
N LYS A 22 6.17 -7.60 3.06
CA LYS A 22 7.03 -6.74 2.22
C LYS A 22 6.32 -5.48 1.74
N THR A 23 5.09 -5.59 1.23
CA THR A 23 4.28 -4.46 0.78
C THR A 23 3.87 -3.55 1.94
N GLY A 24 3.44 -4.12 3.07
CA GLY A 24 3.12 -3.33 4.26
C GLY A 24 4.31 -2.53 4.77
N ALA A 25 5.51 -3.11 4.77
CA ALA A 25 6.74 -2.42 5.10
C ALA A 25 7.07 -1.28 4.10
N SER A 26 6.74 -1.46 2.82
CA SER A 26 6.84 -0.38 1.82
C SER A 26 5.88 0.77 2.13
N MET A 27 4.64 0.47 2.49
CA MET A 27 3.65 1.46 2.90
C MET A 27 4.06 2.21 4.19
N VAL A 28 4.68 1.51 5.16
CA VAL A 28 5.26 2.14 6.35
C VAL A 28 6.33 3.15 5.95
N ARG A 29 7.30 2.76 5.11
CA ARG A 29 8.34 3.67 4.62
C ARG A 29 7.74 4.88 3.88
N PHE A 30 6.70 4.66 3.10
CA PHE A 30 5.96 5.73 2.44
C PHE A 30 5.36 6.69 3.48
N CYS A 31 4.63 6.20 4.47
CA CYS A 31 4.06 7.05 5.53
C CYS A 31 5.12 7.87 6.25
N ILE A 32 6.27 7.27 6.57
CA ILE A 32 7.41 7.94 7.18
C ILE A 32 7.94 9.07 6.27
N SER A 33 8.18 8.77 4.99
CA SER A 33 8.72 9.75 4.03
C SER A 33 7.80 10.96 3.82
N LYS A 34 6.49 10.77 4.02
CA LYS A 34 5.46 11.82 3.91
C LYS A 34 5.05 12.44 5.25
N ASN A 35 5.70 12.02 6.33
CA ASN A 35 5.37 12.45 7.70
C ASN A 35 3.89 12.23 8.05
N LEU A 36 3.36 11.06 7.67
CA LEU A 36 1.99 10.63 7.94
C LEU A 36 1.94 9.83 9.24
N LYS A 37 0.89 10.06 10.04
CA LYS A 37 0.60 9.21 11.22
C LYS A 37 -0.12 7.95 10.74
N PHE A 38 0.27 6.80 11.30
CA PHE A 38 -0.31 5.52 10.94
C PHE A 38 -0.36 4.56 12.13
N GLU A 39 -1.25 3.60 12.05
CA GLU A 39 -1.35 2.43 12.93
C GLU A 39 -1.18 1.18 12.06
N ILE A 40 -0.88 0.06 12.67
CA ILE A 40 -0.65 -1.22 11.97
C ILE A 40 -1.59 -2.28 12.51
N ALA A 41 -2.15 -3.10 11.64
CA ALA A 41 -2.84 -4.34 12.02
C ALA A 41 -2.27 -5.52 11.23
N ASP A 42 -1.92 -6.60 11.92
CA ASP A 42 -1.44 -7.83 11.32
C ASP A 42 -1.99 -9.05 12.06
N SER A 43 -2.46 -10.04 11.30
CA SER A 43 -3.00 -11.28 11.84
C SER A 43 -1.98 -12.41 11.96
N GLY A 44 -0.82 -12.26 11.32
CA GLY A 44 0.26 -13.26 11.28
C GLY A 44 1.40 -12.97 12.25
N ASP A 45 2.34 -13.90 12.27
CA ASP A 45 3.60 -13.77 13.00
C ASP A 45 4.73 -13.41 12.02
N ASN A 46 4.85 -12.12 11.71
CA ASN A 46 5.96 -11.62 10.91
C ASN A 46 6.84 -10.68 11.77
N PRO A 47 7.77 -11.25 12.55
CA PRO A 47 8.47 -10.50 13.58
C PRO A 47 9.46 -9.46 13.04
N SER A 48 10.05 -9.66 11.86
CA SER A 48 11.13 -8.79 11.37
C SER A 48 10.67 -7.36 11.11
N GLU A 49 9.63 -7.19 10.31
CA GLU A 49 9.10 -5.87 9.95
C GLU A 49 8.43 -5.18 11.14
N LEU A 50 7.79 -5.95 12.02
CA LEU A 50 7.20 -5.42 13.25
C LEU A 50 8.26 -4.96 14.25
N ASN A 51 9.39 -5.65 14.35
CA ASN A 51 10.49 -5.23 15.21
C ASN A 51 11.08 -3.90 14.76
N TYR A 52 11.28 -3.73 13.44
CA TYR A 52 11.72 -2.45 12.87
C TYR A 52 10.79 -1.29 13.28
N VAL A 53 9.47 -1.49 13.19
CA VAL A 53 8.50 -0.45 13.58
C VAL A 53 8.57 -0.16 15.08
N ARG A 54 8.62 -1.19 15.93
CA ARG A 54 8.70 -1.01 17.39
C ARG A 54 9.96 -0.27 17.85
N GLU A 55 11.08 -0.56 17.22
CA GLU A 55 12.37 0.06 17.55
C GLU A 55 12.45 1.52 17.10
N ASN A 56 11.91 1.83 15.93
CA ASN A 56 12.07 3.15 15.32
C ASN A 56 10.83 4.06 15.50
N PHE A 57 9.66 3.48 15.80
CA PHE A 57 8.38 4.20 15.92
C PHE A 57 7.58 3.66 17.11
N PRO A 58 8.09 3.78 18.36
CA PRO A 58 7.48 3.16 19.53
C PRO A 58 6.06 3.64 19.84
N GLU A 59 5.70 4.85 19.40
CA GLU A 59 4.36 5.42 19.58
C GLU A 59 3.32 4.83 18.60
N THR A 60 3.75 4.06 17.58
CA THR A 60 2.83 3.46 16.61
C THR A 60 2.02 2.34 17.25
N LYS A 61 0.71 2.45 17.19
CA LYS A 61 -0.18 1.38 17.67
C LYS A 61 -0.13 0.19 16.72
N ILE A 62 0.08 -1.00 17.29
CA ILE A 62 0.15 -2.26 16.56
C ILE A 62 -0.91 -3.21 17.11
N TYR A 63 -1.89 -3.53 16.27
CA TYR A 63 -2.93 -4.51 16.57
C TYR A 63 -2.52 -5.88 16.05
N ARG A 64 -2.58 -6.88 16.94
CA ARG A 64 -2.26 -8.26 16.63
C ARG A 64 -3.51 -9.14 16.73
N GLY A 65 -3.65 -10.05 15.79
CA GLY A 65 -4.73 -11.04 15.79
C GLY A 65 -5.79 -10.79 14.71
N PRO A 66 -6.94 -11.48 14.79
CA PRO A 66 -7.92 -11.48 13.73
C PRO A 66 -8.52 -10.09 13.49
N PHE A 67 -8.61 -9.71 12.23
CA PHE A 67 -9.13 -8.39 11.81
C PHE A 67 -10.61 -8.16 12.15
N SER A 68 -11.34 -9.22 12.45
CA SER A 68 -12.71 -9.13 12.93
C SER A 68 -12.85 -8.33 14.25
N ARG A 69 -11.78 -8.26 15.04
CA ARG A 69 -11.74 -7.54 16.33
C ARG A 69 -11.27 -6.10 16.24
N LEU A 70 -10.88 -5.64 15.04
CA LEU A 70 -10.45 -4.25 14.87
C LEU A 70 -11.61 -3.29 15.12
N ASN A 71 -11.35 -2.26 15.95
CA ASN A 71 -12.23 -1.11 16.02
C ASN A 71 -11.94 -0.19 14.83
N LEU A 72 -12.95 0.10 14.03
CA LEU A 72 -12.84 0.93 12.82
C LEU A 72 -13.37 2.36 13.02
N GLU A 73 -13.94 2.69 14.18
CA GLU A 73 -14.58 4.01 14.43
C GLU A 73 -13.63 5.19 14.25
N GLU A 74 -12.37 4.93 14.52
CA GLU A 74 -11.33 5.96 14.43
C GLU A 74 -10.47 5.88 13.15
N ILE A 75 -10.80 5.02 12.21
CA ILE A 75 -10.02 4.81 10.99
C ILE A 75 -10.73 5.49 9.80
N ASP A 76 -10.01 6.35 9.11
CA ASP A 76 -10.49 7.02 7.90
C ASP A 76 -10.08 6.25 6.63
N ILE A 77 -8.88 5.68 6.64
CA ILE A 77 -8.26 5.05 5.48
C ILE A 77 -7.54 3.78 5.90
N ILE A 78 -7.66 2.74 5.07
CA ILE A 78 -6.88 1.51 5.21
C ILE A 78 -5.95 1.36 4.00
N PHE A 79 -4.66 1.23 4.27
CA PHE A 79 -3.66 0.80 3.30
C PHE A 79 -3.61 -0.73 3.31
N LYS A 80 -4.15 -1.33 2.25
CA LYS A 80 -4.32 -2.78 2.14
C LYS A 80 -3.15 -3.45 1.44
N SER A 81 -2.47 -4.37 2.14
CA SER A 81 -1.49 -5.26 1.51
C SER A 81 -2.17 -6.29 0.59
N PRO A 82 -1.57 -6.66 -0.55
CA PRO A 82 -2.12 -7.65 -1.48
C PRO A 82 -2.36 -9.02 -0.86
N GLY A 83 -1.57 -9.41 0.13
CA GLY A 83 -1.70 -10.70 0.83
C GLY A 83 -2.96 -10.87 1.67
N ILE A 84 -3.72 -9.80 1.90
CA ILE A 84 -4.99 -9.90 2.62
C ILE A 84 -6.10 -10.28 1.62
N PRO A 85 -6.82 -11.41 1.81
CA PRO A 85 -7.87 -11.86 0.92
C PRO A 85 -8.95 -10.79 0.72
N SER A 86 -9.42 -10.62 -0.53
CA SER A 86 -10.39 -9.58 -0.85
C SER A 86 -11.80 -9.85 -0.33
N ASP A 87 -12.08 -11.07 0.08
CA ASP A 87 -13.32 -11.54 0.70
C ASP A 87 -13.29 -11.49 2.23
N ASP A 88 -12.20 -10.99 2.85
CA ASP A 88 -12.15 -10.85 4.31
C ASP A 88 -13.35 -10.00 4.79
N PRO A 89 -14.08 -10.47 5.83
CA PRO A 89 -15.25 -9.79 6.39
C PRO A 89 -14.98 -8.33 6.82
N LEU A 90 -13.73 -7.99 7.12
CA LEU A 90 -13.32 -6.62 7.42
C LEU A 90 -13.73 -5.65 6.32
N PHE A 91 -13.55 -6.04 5.03
CA PHE A 91 -13.85 -5.12 3.91
C PHE A 91 -15.35 -4.82 3.74
N SER A 92 -16.21 -5.73 4.18
CA SER A 92 -17.66 -5.45 4.27
C SER A 92 -17.96 -4.40 5.34
N ARG A 93 -17.26 -4.44 6.48
CA ARG A 93 -17.36 -3.42 7.53
C ARG A 93 -16.81 -2.08 7.05
N CYS A 94 -15.66 -2.06 6.39
CA CYS A 94 -15.08 -0.85 5.82
C CYS A 94 -16.04 -0.14 4.85
N ARG A 95 -16.69 -0.90 3.96
CA ARG A 95 -17.70 -0.34 3.05
C ARG A 95 -18.89 0.30 3.77
N LYS A 96 -19.39 -0.33 4.85
CA LYS A 96 -20.49 0.20 5.66
C LYS A 96 -20.12 1.49 6.40
N SER A 97 -18.86 1.63 6.79
CA SER A 97 -18.33 2.80 7.50
C SER A 97 -17.70 3.85 6.57
N ASN A 98 -17.84 3.71 5.24
CA ASN A 98 -17.23 4.59 4.24
C ASN A 98 -15.71 4.75 4.37
N ILE A 99 -15.01 3.75 4.91
CA ILE A 99 -13.55 3.76 5.02
C ILE A 99 -12.96 3.52 3.62
N CYS A 100 -12.07 4.41 3.22
CA CYS A 100 -11.36 4.30 1.95
C CYS A 100 -10.31 3.19 2.02
N LEU A 101 -10.27 2.33 0.98
CA LEU A 101 -9.25 1.31 0.84
C LEU A 101 -8.26 1.75 -0.24
N ILE A 102 -6.99 1.81 0.10
CA ILE A 102 -5.89 2.22 -0.77
C ILE A 102 -4.88 1.08 -0.84
N THR A 103 -4.39 0.78 -2.02
CA THR A 103 -3.34 -0.19 -2.26
C THR A 103 -2.00 0.50 -2.47
N GLU A 104 -0.91 -0.27 -2.44
CA GLU A 104 0.43 0.25 -2.80
C GLU A 104 0.45 0.84 -4.22
N MET A 105 -0.31 0.22 -5.14
CA MET A 105 -0.44 0.72 -6.51
C MET A 105 -1.13 2.10 -6.56
N ASP A 106 -2.16 2.31 -5.75
CA ASP A 106 -2.82 3.62 -5.68
C ASP A 106 -1.86 4.70 -5.17
N LEU A 107 -1.05 4.38 -4.14
CA LEU A 107 -0.01 5.30 -3.64
C LEU A 107 1.06 5.58 -4.68
N PHE A 108 1.51 4.56 -5.40
CA PHE A 108 2.47 4.72 -6.49
C PHE A 108 1.92 5.61 -7.60
N LEU A 109 0.69 5.38 -8.03
CA LEU A 109 0.05 6.17 -9.07
C LEU A 109 -0.17 7.64 -8.67
N ALA A 110 -0.40 7.90 -7.39
CA ALA A 110 -0.52 9.26 -6.87
C ALA A 110 0.82 10.03 -6.82
N GLU A 111 1.95 9.32 -6.74
CA GLU A 111 3.30 9.91 -6.69
C GLU A 111 3.94 10.05 -8.09
N ILE A 112 3.49 9.28 -9.07
CA ILE A 112 4.14 9.28 -10.37
C ILE A 112 3.67 10.47 -11.22
N HIS A 113 4.63 11.25 -11.70
CA HIS A 113 4.40 12.39 -12.58
C HIS A 113 4.94 12.17 -14.00
N SER A 114 5.54 10.99 -14.23
CA SER A 114 6.09 10.60 -15.53
C SER A 114 5.08 9.76 -16.31
N PRO A 115 5.18 9.70 -17.64
CA PRO A 115 4.40 8.76 -18.43
C PRO A 115 4.55 7.33 -17.93
N LEU A 116 3.45 6.61 -17.79
CA LEU A 116 3.40 5.24 -17.29
C LEU A 116 2.82 4.31 -18.35
N VAL A 117 3.51 3.19 -18.59
CA VAL A 117 3.03 2.08 -19.41
C VAL A 117 2.73 0.90 -18.49
N ALA A 118 1.47 0.55 -18.35
CA ALA A 118 1.04 -0.61 -17.56
C ALA A 118 0.84 -1.82 -18.47
N ILE A 119 1.51 -2.94 -18.15
CA ILE A 119 1.47 -4.17 -18.92
C ILE A 119 0.85 -5.27 -18.06
N THR A 120 -0.27 -5.81 -18.52
CA THR A 120 -0.98 -6.92 -17.87
C THR A 120 -1.19 -8.08 -18.84
N GLY A 121 -1.50 -9.24 -18.33
CA GLY A 121 -1.75 -10.44 -19.13
C GLY A 121 -1.45 -11.72 -18.36
N SER A 122 -1.87 -12.86 -18.87
CA SER A 122 -1.61 -14.17 -18.27
C SER A 122 -0.15 -14.59 -18.45
N ASN A 123 0.40 -14.42 -19.65
CA ASN A 123 1.76 -14.82 -20.00
C ASN A 123 2.54 -13.69 -20.69
N GLY A 124 3.87 -13.75 -20.70
CA GLY A 124 4.75 -12.84 -21.47
C GLY A 124 4.90 -11.44 -20.90
N LYS A 125 4.27 -11.10 -19.78
CA LYS A 125 4.34 -9.76 -19.18
C LYS A 125 5.78 -9.25 -19.03
N SER A 126 6.64 -10.01 -18.39
CA SER A 126 8.04 -9.62 -18.14
C SER A 126 8.81 -9.39 -19.43
N THR A 127 8.61 -10.25 -20.44
CA THR A 127 9.24 -10.11 -21.75
C THR A 127 8.81 -8.82 -22.45
N VAL A 128 7.50 -8.55 -22.47
CA VAL A 128 6.95 -7.33 -23.08
C VAL A 128 7.41 -6.09 -22.31
N THR A 129 7.43 -6.16 -20.99
CA THR A 129 7.91 -5.05 -20.14
C THR A 129 9.37 -4.72 -20.44
N SER A 130 10.24 -5.73 -20.50
CA SER A 130 11.67 -5.52 -20.86
C SER A 130 11.82 -4.98 -22.27
N LEU A 131 11.05 -5.49 -23.23
CA LEU A 131 11.12 -5.03 -24.62
C LEU A 131 10.70 -3.55 -24.76
N VAL A 132 9.59 -3.17 -24.12
CA VAL A 132 9.12 -1.77 -24.12
C VAL A 132 10.15 -0.86 -23.46
N GLY A 133 10.73 -1.29 -22.32
CA GLY A 133 11.79 -0.56 -21.65
C GLY A 133 13.00 -0.32 -22.56
N ASN A 134 13.52 -1.38 -23.19
CA ASN A 134 14.66 -1.29 -24.10
C ASN A 134 14.38 -0.38 -25.32
N ILE A 135 13.19 -0.46 -25.91
CA ILE A 135 12.80 0.42 -27.02
C ILE A 135 12.83 1.88 -26.57
N ALA A 136 12.26 2.19 -25.41
CA ALA A 136 12.24 3.54 -24.89
C ALA A 136 13.65 4.08 -24.56
N GLU A 137 14.55 3.23 -24.03
CA GLU A 137 15.95 3.58 -23.79
C GLU A 137 16.72 3.87 -25.10
N VAL A 138 16.48 3.07 -26.15
CA VAL A 138 17.09 3.30 -27.49
C VAL A 138 16.63 4.64 -28.06
N GLU A 139 15.39 5.06 -27.79
CA GLU A 139 14.88 6.37 -28.17
C GLU A 139 15.39 7.51 -27.27
N GLY A 140 16.29 7.23 -26.33
CA GLY A 140 16.94 8.23 -25.47
C GLY A 140 16.11 8.64 -24.24
N LEU A 141 15.06 7.93 -23.91
CA LEU A 141 14.26 8.20 -22.73
C LEU A 141 14.92 7.61 -21.46
N LYS A 142 14.76 8.29 -20.33
CA LYS A 142 15.09 7.71 -19.02
C LYS A 142 13.96 6.79 -18.59
N VAL A 143 14.23 5.52 -18.46
CA VAL A 143 13.23 4.49 -18.19
C VAL A 143 13.48 3.85 -16.83
N ALA A 144 12.40 3.63 -16.06
CA ALA A 144 12.40 2.74 -14.92
C ALA A 144 11.47 1.56 -15.23
N VAL A 145 11.98 0.34 -15.12
CA VAL A 145 11.22 -0.88 -15.33
C VAL A 145 11.01 -1.55 -13.99
N GLY A 146 9.77 -1.92 -13.68
CA GLY A 146 9.41 -2.56 -12.43
C GLY A 146 8.26 -3.53 -12.58
N GLY A 147 8.02 -4.30 -11.54
CA GLY A 147 6.95 -5.31 -11.46
C GLY A 147 7.46 -6.60 -10.83
N ASN A 148 6.56 -7.58 -10.69
CA ASN A 148 6.90 -8.91 -10.17
C ASN A 148 7.49 -9.79 -11.28
#